data_73e2d1f37dc2e72f4e7f2115246c2e28
#
_entry.id   73e2d1f37dc2e72f4e7f2115246c2e28
#
_cell.length_a   1.000
_cell.length_b   1.000
_cell.length_c   1.000
_cell.angle_alpha   90.00
_cell.angle_beta   90.00
_cell.angle_gamma   90.00
#
_symmetry.space_group_name_H-M   'P 1'
#
loop_
_entity.id
_entity.type
_entity.pdbx_description
1 polymer ?
#
loop_
_entity_poly.entity_id
_entity_poly.type
_entity_poly.pdbx_seq_one_letter_code
_entity_poly.pdbx_strand_id
1 'polypeptide(L)'
;MKLKIVRDIQLFWGYFIALGAVMGFGMMIYDPSGVTFQMDPLLPMLREAFPFLSFMFGNFVSSAFALLIVNGITNMISIYLIHSKSKYDALSGLMCEGILMLWIIVEFYIWGFSGLSVAYGIFAVCQITNAVIFIHTRVL
;
A
#
# COMPACT_ATOMS: atom_id res chain seq x y z
N MET A 1 27.46 -7.11 -4.45
CA MET A 1 26.50 -7.83 -5.32
C MET A 1 25.17 -8.08 -4.62
N LYS A 2 25.20 -8.68 -3.42
CA LYS A 2 23.97 -8.92 -2.63
C LYS A 2 23.19 -7.64 -2.37
N LEU A 3 23.87 -6.56 -1.98
CA LEU A 3 23.23 -5.28 -1.69
C LEU A 3 22.51 -4.73 -2.91
N LYS A 4 23.09 -4.85 -4.10
CA LYS A 4 22.45 -4.39 -5.33
C LYS A 4 21.18 -5.17 -5.63
N ILE A 5 21.21 -6.50 -5.48
CA ILE A 5 20.07 -7.37 -5.75
C ILE A 5 18.91 -7.02 -4.80
N VAL A 6 19.20 -6.89 -3.51
CA VAL A 6 18.17 -6.58 -2.51
C VAL A 6 17.58 -5.20 -2.77
N ARG A 7 18.41 -4.23 -3.14
CA ARG A 7 17.97 -2.88 -3.49
C ARG A 7 17.07 -2.89 -4.72
N ASP A 8 17.44 -3.64 -5.74
CA ASP A 8 16.67 -3.74 -6.98
C ASP A 8 15.30 -4.39 -6.72
N ILE A 9 15.25 -5.40 -5.86
CA ILE A 9 13.99 -6.04 -5.46
C ILE A 9 13.13 -5.04 -4.68
N GLN A 10 13.74 -4.26 -3.80
CA GLN A 10 13.02 -3.23 -3.04
C GLN A 10 12.43 -2.17 -3.97
N LEU A 11 13.19 -1.74 -4.97
CA LEU A 11 12.70 -0.81 -5.99
C LEU A 11 11.52 -1.39 -6.76
N PHE A 12 11.61 -2.64 -7.16
CA PHE A 12 10.51 -3.32 -7.86
C PHE A 12 9.23 -3.25 -7.05
N TRP A 13 9.29 -3.59 -5.76
CA TRP A 13 8.11 -3.56 -4.90
C TRP A 13 7.59 -2.14 -4.71
N GLY A 14 8.48 -1.17 -4.53
CA GLY A 14 8.11 0.23 -4.41
C GLY A 14 7.33 0.73 -5.63
N TYR A 15 7.83 0.47 -6.82
CA TYR A 15 7.16 0.84 -8.07
C TYR A 15 5.84 0.08 -8.24
N PHE A 16 5.83 -1.21 -7.92
CA PHE A 16 4.63 -2.04 -8.05
C PHE A 16 3.49 -1.52 -7.16
N ILE A 17 3.78 -1.24 -5.90
CA ILE A 17 2.77 -0.76 -4.95
C ILE A 17 2.35 0.68 -5.28
N ALA A 18 3.29 1.55 -5.62
CA ALA A 18 2.98 2.93 -6.01
C ALA A 18 2.09 2.97 -7.26
N LEU A 19 2.41 2.17 -8.26
CA LEU A 19 1.61 2.08 -9.48
C LEU A 19 0.19 1.56 -9.15
N GLY A 20 0.10 0.52 -8.34
CA GLY A 20 -1.19 -0.02 -7.89
C GLY A 20 -2.03 1.02 -7.14
N ALA A 21 -1.39 1.82 -6.29
CA ALA A 21 -2.07 2.90 -5.57
C ALA A 21 -2.60 3.99 -6.51
N VAL A 22 -1.80 4.38 -7.50
CA VAL A 22 -2.23 5.37 -8.50
C VAL A 22 -3.38 4.82 -9.34
N MET A 23 -3.32 3.57 -9.75
CA MET A 23 -4.40 2.93 -10.50
C MET A 23 -5.68 2.85 -9.67
N GLY A 24 -5.58 2.42 -8.41
CA GLY A 24 -6.73 2.37 -7.50
C GLY A 24 -7.34 3.74 -7.26
N PHE A 25 -6.50 4.75 -7.08
CA PHE A 25 -6.95 6.14 -6.98
C PHE A 25 -7.71 6.55 -8.23
N GLY A 26 -7.17 6.27 -9.41
CA GLY A 26 -7.81 6.60 -10.69
C GLY A 26 -9.18 5.94 -10.84
N MET A 27 -9.29 4.66 -10.47
CA MET A 27 -10.56 3.93 -10.53
C MET A 27 -11.61 4.55 -9.61
N MET A 28 -11.22 4.90 -8.39
CA MET A 28 -12.13 5.49 -7.40
C MET A 28 -12.56 6.89 -7.77
N ILE A 29 -11.69 7.67 -8.41
CA ILE A 29 -12.00 9.03 -8.87
C ILE A 29 -12.82 9.01 -10.15
N TYR A 30 -12.56 8.03 -11.02
CA TYR A 30 -13.33 7.86 -12.26
C TYR A 30 -14.81 7.63 -11.97
N ASP A 31 -15.13 6.79 -10.99
CA ASP A 31 -16.50 6.58 -10.53
C ASP A 31 -16.51 6.45 -9.00
N PRO A 32 -16.70 7.58 -8.30
CA PRO A 32 -16.70 7.55 -6.83
C PRO A 32 -17.81 6.71 -6.20
N SER A 33 -18.89 6.41 -6.93
CA SER A 33 -19.96 5.53 -6.44
C SER A 33 -19.50 4.06 -6.36
N GLY A 34 -18.47 3.70 -7.13
CA GLY A 34 -17.96 2.34 -7.18
C GLY A 34 -18.75 1.37 -8.06
N VAL A 35 -19.84 1.82 -8.67
CA VAL A 35 -20.75 0.94 -9.45
C VAL A 35 -20.03 0.37 -10.68
N THR A 36 -19.26 1.20 -11.40
CA THR A 36 -18.56 0.79 -12.62
C THR A 36 -17.63 -0.40 -12.39
N PHE A 37 -16.96 -0.45 -11.24
CA PHE A 37 -16.02 -1.52 -10.89
C PHE A 37 -16.61 -2.49 -9.87
N GLN A 38 -17.92 -2.45 -9.67
CA GLN A 38 -18.65 -3.34 -8.76
C GLN A 38 -18.13 -3.26 -7.30
N MET A 39 -17.73 -2.07 -6.88
CA MET A 39 -17.19 -1.80 -5.53
C MET A 39 -18.21 -1.16 -4.61
N ASP A 40 -19.37 -0.76 -5.13
CA ASP A 40 -20.40 -0.06 -4.36
C ASP A 40 -20.86 -0.82 -3.10
N PRO A 41 -20.95 -2.16 -3.06
CA PRO A 41 -21.33 -2.87 -1.82
C PRO A 41 -20.33 -2.70 -0.68
N LEU A 42 -19.10 -2.26 -0.96
CA LEU A 42 -18.07 -2.07 0.07
C LEU A 42 -18.29 -0.81 0.91
N LEU A 43 -19.01 0.20 0.38
CA LEU A 43 -19.24 1.46 1.07
C LEU A 43 -20.05 1.31 2.37
N PRO A 44 -21.19 0.58 2.39
CA PRO A 44 -21.91 0.37 3.64
C PRO A 44 -21.08 -0.31 4.71
N MET A 45 -20.25 -1.30 4.31
CA MET A 45 -19.37 -2.02 5.22
C MET A 45 -18.34 -1.07 5.83
N LEU A 46 -17.80 -0.15 5.03
CA LEU A 46 -16.84 0.84 5.48
C LEU A 46 -17.49 1.82 6.49
N ARG A 47 -18.71 2.25 6.22
CA ARG A 47 -19.45 3.12 7.14
C ARG A 47 -19.76 2.43 8.46
N GLU A 48 -20.09 1.15 8.44
CA GLU A 48 -20.34 0.36 9.65
C GLU A 48 -19.07 0.17 10.49
N ALA A 49 -17.94 -0.05 9.83
CA ALA A 49 -16.66 -0.25 10.53
C ALA A 49 -16.19 1.03 11.24
N PHE A 50 -16.46 2.18 10.64
CA PHE A 50 -16.07 3.49 11.20
C PHE A 50 -17.24 4.45 11.25
N PRO A 51 -18.20 4.23 12.19
CA PRO A 51 -19.42 5.06 12.24
C PRO A 51 -19.17 6.55 12.47
N PHE A 52 -18.12 6.88 13.22
CA PHE A 52 -17.77 8.28 13.51
C PHE A 52 -17.18 9.00 12.30
N LEU A 53 -16.75 8.26 11.28
CA LEU A 53 -16.24 8.79 10.01
C LEU A 53 -17.19 8.51 8.84
N SER A 54 -18.41 8.05 9.13
CA SER A 54 -19.35 7.61 8.08
C SER A 54 -19.65 8.72 7.06
N PHE A 55 -19.58 10.00 7.47
CA PHE A 55 -19.78 11.12 6.56
C PHE A 55 -18.73 11.19 5.45
N MET A 56 -17.55 10.62 5.66
CA MET A 56 -16.47 10.57 4.67
C MET A 56 -16.64 9.43 3.68
N PHE A 57 -17.47 8.46 3.98
CA PHE A 57 -17.61 7.22 3.22
C PHE A 57 -18.93 7.14 2.45
N GLY A 58 -19.50 8.29 2.08
CA GLY A 58 -20.64 8.35 1.18
C GLY A 58 -20.28 7.91 -0.24
N ASN A 59 -19.01 8.05 -0.60
CA ASN A 59 -18.43 7.55 -1.85
C ASN A 59 -16.96 7.23 -1.64
N PHE A 60 -16.25 6.88 -2.70
CA PHE A 60 -14.84 6.47 -2.62
C PHE A 60 -13.83 7.61 -2.70
N VAL A 61 -14.24 8.88 -2.72
CA VAL A 61 -13.28 10.01 -2.85
C VAL A 61 -12.28 10.01 -1.68
N SER A 62 -12.78 9.91 -0.45
CA SER A 62 -11.91 9.88 0.73
C SER A 62 -10.97 8.68 0.72
N SER A 63 -11.50 7.50 0.35
CA SER A 63 -10.71 6.28 0.25
C SER A 63 -9.65 6.38 -0.84
N ALA A 64 -9.97 7.03 -1.97
CA ALA A 64 -9.03 7.25 -3.06
C ALA A 64 -7.82 8.06 -2.58
N PHE A 65 -8.06 9.18 -1.91
CA PHE A 65 -6.97 10.00 -1.37
C PHE A 65 -6.20 9.28 -0.28
N ALA A 66 -6.88 8.52 0.58
CA ALA A 66 -6.21 7.74 1.62
C ALA A 66 -5.25 6.71 0.98
N LEU A 67 -5.71 5.98 -0.03
CA LEU A 67 -4.88 5.01 -0.74
C LEU A 67 -3.68 5.68 -1.40
N LEU A 68 -3.88 6.81 -2.08
CA LEU A 68 -2.81 7.54 -2.74
C LEU A 68 -1.76 8.02 -1.74
N ILE A 69 -2.18 8.60 -0.62
CA ILE A 69 -1.27 9.13 0.39
C ILE A 69 -0.54 7.99 1.11
N VAL A 70 -1.28 7.00 1.59
CA VAL A 70 -0.74 5.94 2.46
C VAL A 70 0.16 5.00 1.67
N ASN A 71 -0.21 4.61 0.46
CA ASN A 71 0.52 3.62 -0.32
C ASN A 71 1.24 4.20 -1.53
N GLY A 72 0.75 5.29 -2.10
CA GLY A 72 1.36 5.92 -3.27
C GLY A 72 2.53 6.82 -2.90
N ILE A 73 2.26 7.87 -2.13
CA ILE A 73 3.27 8.88 -1.79
C ILE A 73 4.38 8.29 -0.94
N THR A 74 4.05 7.45 0.04
CA THR A 74 5.06 6.80 0.89
C THR A 74 6.04 5.97 0.06
N ASN A 75 5.53 5.18 -0.88
CA ASN A 75 6.39 4.39 -1.76
C ASN A 75 7.20 5.26 -2.72
N MET A 76 6.66 6.36 -3.20
CA MET A 76 7.41 7.32 -4.03
C MET A 76 8.59 7.92 -3.26
N ILE A 77 8.39 8.27 -1.99
CA ILE A 77 9.46 8.76 -1.12
C ILE A 77 10.53 7.69 -0.95
N SER A 78 10.14 6.43 -0.70
CA SER A 78 11.07 5.32 -0.57
C SER A 78 11.87 5.11 -1.87
N ILE A 79 11.22 5.16 -3.02
CA ILE A 79 11.87 5.05 -4.32
C ILE A 79 12.93 6.14 -4.50
N TYR A 80 12.58 7.38 -4.14
CA TYR A 80 13.53 8.50 -4.21
C TYR A 80 14.74 8.25 -3.30
N LEU A 81 14.51 7.81 -2.07
CA LEU A 81 15.59 7.54 -1.11
C LEU A 81 16.50 6.41 -1.61
N ILE A 82 15.95 5.39 -2.23
CA ILE A 82 16.73 4.27 -2.77
C ILE A 82 17.59 4.75 -3.95
N HIS A 83 17.01 5.51 -4.89
CA HIS A 83 17.74 6.01 -6.04
C HIS A 83 18.86 7.01 -5.64
N SER A 84 18.62 7.81 -4.61
CA SER A 84 19.63 8.74 -4.11
C SER A 84 20.65 8.09 -3.18
N LYS A 85 20.52 6.78 -2.95
CA LYS A 85 21.41 6.00 -2.07
C LYS A 85 21.48 6.57 -0.66
N SER A 86 20.36 7.05 -0.15
CA SER A 86 20.25 7.59 1.20
C SER A 86 20.52 6.49 2.23
N LYS A 87 21.05 6.89 3.39
CA LYS A 87 21.22 5.97 4.53
C LYS A 87 19.87 5.46 5.07
N TYR A 88 18.77 6.10 4.71
CA TYR A 88 17.42 5.71 5.16
C TYR A 88 16.68 4.86 4.14
N ASP A 89 17.33 4.47 3.05
CA ASP A 89 16.65 3.75 1.96
C ASP A 89 16.02 2.42 2.41
N ALA A 90 16.79 1.61 3.12
CA ALA A 90 16.29 0.32 3.62
C ALA A 90 15.22 0.50 4.70
N LEU A 91 15.40 1.47 5.60
CA LEU A 91 14.42 1.76 6.64
C LEU A 91 13.11 2.28 6.05
N SER A 92 13.19 3.12 5.02
CA SER A 92 11.99 3.63 4.35
C SER A 92 11.17 2.51 3.74
N GLY A 93 11.82 1.51 3.16
CA GLY A 93 11.15 0.32 2.65
C GLY A 93 10.39 -0.42 3.74
N LEU A 94 11.06 -0.67 4.85
CA LEU A 94 10.43 -1.36 5.98
C LEU A 94 9.22 -0.58 6.52
N MET A 95 9.32 0.75 6.61
CA MET A 95 8.21 1.59 7.05
C MET A 95 7.03 1.53 6.07
N CYS A 96 7.29 1.62 4.77
CA CYS A 96 6.25 1.52 3.75
C CYS A 96 5.51 0.19 3.82
N GLU A 97 6.25 -0.88 4.02
CA GLU A 97 5.68 -2.22 4.07
C GLU A 97 4.91 -2.47 5.36
N GLY A 98 5.35 -1.90 6.46
CA GLY A 98 4.60 -1.91 7.71
C GLY A 98 3.26 -1.18 7.55
N ILE A 99 3.28 -0.04 6.88
CA ILE A 99 2.07 0.73 6.58
C ILE A 99 1.14 -0.08 5.67
N LEU A 100 1.68 -0.72 4.64
CA LEU A 100 0.88 -1.58 3.75
C LEU A 100 0.26 -2.74 4.52
N MET A 101 1.00 -3.38 5.41
CA MET A 101 0.48 -4.47 6.23
C MET A 101 -0.67 -4.00 7.12
N LEU A 102 -0.53 -2.83 7.75
CA LEU A 102 -1.61 -2.25 8.55
C LEU A 102 -2.85 -1.97 7.69
N TRP A 103 -2.64 -1.44 6.49
CA TRP A 103 -3.73 -1.19 5.56
C TRP A 103 -4.50 -2.47 5.23
N ILE A 104 -3.78 -3.56 4.95
CA ILE A 104 -4.37 -4.84 4.62
C ILE A 104 -5.08 -5.46 5.82
N ILE A 105 -4.54 -5.33 7.02
CA ILE A 105 -5.21 -5.79 8.25
C ILE A 105 -6.54 -5.06 8.42
N VAL A 106 -6.58 -3.75 8.17
CA VAL A 106 -7.82 -2.97 8.22
C VAL A 106 -8.79 -3.46 7.15
N GLU A 107 -8.34 -3.77 5.95
CA GLU A 107 -9.20 -4.33 4.90
C GLU A 107 -9.78 -5.67 5.31
N PHE A 108 -9.01 -6.56 5.92
CA PHE A 108 -9.53 -7.84 6.43
C PHE A 108 -10.59 -7.62 7.51
N TYR A 109 -10.39 -6.63 8.37
CA TYR A 109 -11.35 -6.31 9.42
C TYR A 109 -12.68 -5.82 8.84
N ILE A 110 -12.63 -4.98 7.81
CA ILE A 110 -13.82 -4.35 7.22
C ILE A 110 -14.55 -5.33 6.29
N TRP A 111 -13.82 -5.96 5.37
CA TRP A 111 -14.41 -6.72 4.26
C TRP A 111 -14.15 -8.22 4.31
N GLY A 112 -13.40 -8.68 5.30
CA GLY A 112 -13.01 -10.08 5.38
C GLY A 112 -11.96 -10.44 4.34
N PHE A 113 -11.76 -11.73 4.13
CA PHE A 113 -10.76 -12.23 3.20
C PHE A 113 -11.30 -12.19 1.78
N SER A 114 -10.61 -11.49 0.89
CA SER A 114 -10.86 -11.49 -0.55
C SER A 114 -9.61 -11.93 -1.28
N GLY A 115 -9.73 -12.38 -2.53
CA GLY A 115 -8.58 -12.79 -3.32
C GLY A 115 -7.53 -11.67 -3.46
N LEU A 116 -8.00 -10.44 -3.68
CA LEU A 116 -7.12 -9.29 -3.83
C LEU A 116 -6.41 -8.95 -2.52
N SER A 117 -7.12 -8.92 -1.40
CA SER A 117 -6.53 -8.61 -0.09
C SER A 117 -5.54 -9.68 0.33
N VAL A 118 -5.83 -10.96 0.07
CA VAL A 118 -4.90 -12.06 0.36
C VAL A 118 -3.64 -11.92 -0.50
N ALA A 119 -3.78 -11.60 -1.78
CA ALA A 119 -2.64 -11.39 -2.69
C ALA A 119 -1.74 -10.26 -2.18
N TYR A 120 -2.30 -9.11 -1.83
CA TYR A 120 -1.54 -8.00 -1.28
C TYR A 120 -0.94 -8.31 0.09
N GLY A 121 -1.60 -9.13 0.89
CA GLY A 121 -1.04 -9.62 2.16
C GLY A 121 0.23 -10.44 1.94
N ILE A 122 0.22 -11.32 0.94
CA ILE A 122 1.39 -12.09 0.55
C ILE A 122 2.51 -11.16 0.06
N PHE A 123 2.16 -10.18 -0.78
CA PHE A 123 3.14 -9.20 -1.25
C PHE A 123 3.77 -8.43 -0.10
N ALA A 124 2.97 -8.01 0.89
CA ALA A 124 3.48 -7.30 2.07
C ALA A 124 4.46 -8.17 2.86
N VAL A 125 4.18 -9.45 3.04
CA VAL A 125 5.09 -10.39 3.72
C VAL A 125 6.39 -10.51 2.94
N CYS A 126 6.32 -10.65 1.62
CA CYS A 126 7.52 -10.71 0.76
C CYS A 126 8.36 -9.44 0.87
N GLN A 127 7.70 -8.28 0.86
CA GLN A 127 8.37 -6.99 0.97
C GLN A 127 9.05 -6.82 2.32
N ILE A 128 8.35 -7.14 3.41
CA ILE A 128 8.92 -7.04 4.77
C ILE A 128 10.15 -7.94 4.87
N THR A 129 10.07 -9.16 4.36
CA THR A 129 11.20 -10.08 4.33
C THR A 129 12.38 -9.46 3.59
N ASN A 130 12.14 -8.91 2.40
CA ASN A 130 13.18 -8.27 1.62
C ASN A 130 13.76 -7.04 2.34
N ALA A 131 12.91 -6.23 2.97
CA ALA A 131 13.35 -5.04 3.70
C ALA A 131 14.26 -5.40 4.88
N VAL A 132 13.90 -6.44 5.62
CA VAL A 132 14.73 -6.94 6.72
C VAL A 132 16.07 -7.43 6.20
N ILE A 133 16.07 -8.19 5.10
CA ILE A 133 17.31 -8.64 4.46
C ILE A 133 18.15 -7.44 3.98
N PHE A 134 17.50 -6.43 3.43
CA PHE A 134 18.19 -5.21 2.96
C PHE A 134 18.89 -4.50 4.11
N ILE A 135 18.17 -4.29 5.23
CA ILE A 135 18.74 -3.64 6.41
C ILE A 135 19.92 -4.45 6.93
N HIS A 136 19.75 -5.76 7.05
CA HIS A 136 20.79 -6.65 7.57
C HIS A 136 22.02 -6.69 6.66
N THR A 137 21.82 -6.78 5.35
CA THR A 137 22.91 -6.77 4.37
C THR A 137 23.68 -5.46 4.41
N ARG A 138 23.00 -4.35 4.65
CA ARG A 138 23.61 -3.03 4.71
C ARG A 138 24.48 -2.83 5.93
N VAL A 139 24.10 -3.43 7.05
CA VAL A 139 24.87 -3.34 8.31
C VAL A 139 26.15 -4.18 8.21
N LEU A 140 26.12 -5.28 7.48
CA LEU A 140 27.28 -6.13 7.26
C LEU A 140 28.22 -5.52 6.20
#